data_e92dfcc033dceb7acf363c740d744f4a
#
_entry.id   e92dfcc033dceb7acf363c740d744f4a
#
_cell.length_a   1.000
_cell.length_b   1.000
_cell.length_c   1.000
_cell.angle_alpha   90.00
_cell.angle_beta   90.00
_cell.angle_gamma   90.00
#
_symmetry.space_group_name_H-M   'P 1'
#
loop_
_entity.id
_entity.type
_entity.pdbx_description
1 polymer ?
#
loop_
_entity_poly.entity_id
_entity_poly.type
_entity_poly.pdbx_seq_one_letter_code
_entity_poly.pdbx_strand_id
1 'polypeptide(L)' 'MYEGNYLYGLKNGKGKEYYEDWELKFEGEYLYG' A
#
# COMPACT_ATOMS: atom_id res chain seq x y z
N MET A 1 4.64 4.19 -4.93
CA MET A 1 5.29 2.99 -4.36
C MET A 1 4.49 2.49 -3.18
N TYR A 2 4.51 1.21 -2.95
CA TYR A 2 3.69 0.61 -1.90
C TYR A 2 4.55 -0.21 -0.94
N GLU A 3 4.26 -0.09 0.34
CA GLU A 3 4.91 -0.87 1.38
C GLU A 3 3.84 -1.44 2.29
N GLY A 4 3.73 -2.76 2.34
CA GLY A 4 2.72 -3.40 3.18
C GLY A 4 2.46 -4.83 2.77
N ASN A 5 1.30 -5.30 3.12
CA ASN A 5 0.94 -6.69 2.91
C ASN A 5 0.33 -6.93 1.53
N TYR A 6 0.48 -8.16 1.07
CA TYR A 6 -0.10 -8.61 -0.20
C TYR A 6 -0.86 -9.90 0.03
N LEU A 7 -1.89 -10.10 -0.76
CA LEU A 7 -2.61 -11.36 -0.82
C LEU A 7 -2.91 -11.65 -2.29
N TYR A 8 -2.42 -12.81 -2.76
CA TYR A 8 -2.58 -13.21 -4.17
C TYR A 8 -2.04 -12.15 -5.13
N GLY A 9 -0.92 -11.53 -4.75
CA GLY A 9 -0.31 -10.51 -5.59
C GLY A 9 -1.00 -9.16 -5.57
N LEU A 10 -2.04 -9.01 -4.75
CA LEU A 10 -2.77 -7.76 -4.63
C LEU A 10 -2.56 -7.15 -3.25
N LYS A 11 -2.62 -5.83 -3.19
CA LYS A 11 -2.51 -5.14 -1.92
C LYS A 11 -3.66 -5.56 -1.01
N ASN A 12 -3.33 -5.95 0.21
CA ASN A 12 -4.35 -6.39 1.14
C ASN A 12 -3.88 -6.21 2.56
N GLY A 13 -4.76 -5.70 3.43
CA GLY A 13 -4.40 -5.45 4.81
C GLY A 13 -3.73 -4.10 4.96
N LYS A 14 -2.95 -3.96 6.01
CA LYS A 14 -2.31 -2.68 6.31
C LYS A 14 -1.16 -2.40 5.36
N GLY A 15 -1.10 -1.16 4.87
CA GLY A 15 -0.03 -0.77 3.99
C GLY A 15 0.05 0.74 3.84
N LYS A 16 1.10 1.17 3.16
CA LYS A 16 1.36 2.57 2.90
C LYS A 16 1.69 2.76 1.44
N GLU A 17 1.18 3.82 0.85
CA GLU A 17 1.55 4.19 -0.50
C GLU A 17 2.27 5.52 -0.50
N TYR A 18 3.25 5.65 -1.40
CA TYR A 18 4.09 6.83 -1.51
C TYR A 18 4.12 7.35 -2.92
N TYR A 19 4.32 8.66 -3.05
CA TYR A 19 4.64 9.27 -4.33
C TYR A 19 6.08 8.91 -4.72
N GLU A 20 6.49 9.28 -5.92
CA GLU A 20 7.81 8.93 -6.41
C GLU A 20 8.94 9.46 -5.54
N ASP A 21 8.71 10.58 -4.87
CA ASP A 21 9.69 11.20 -3.98
C ASP A 21 9.61 10.68 -2.55
N TRP A 22 8.90 9.59 -2.33
CA TRP A 22 8.70 8.97 -1.03
C TRP A 22 7.88 9.79 -0.07
N GLU A 23 7.14 10.77 -0.58
CA GLU A 23 6.19 11.48 0.25
C GLU A 23 4.96 10.60 0.46
N LEU A 24 4.50 10.50 1.70
CA LEU A 24 3.37 9.62 2.03
C LEU A 24 2.11 10.09 1.32
N LYS A 25 1.50 9.18 0.59
CA LYS A 25 0.30 9.44 -0.17
C LYS A 25 -0.94 8.92 0.55
N PHE A 26 -0.85 7.71 1.08
CA PHE A 26 -1.96 7.06 1.74
C PHE A 26 -1.43 6.01 2.71
N GLU A 27 -2.07 5.92 3.86
CA GLU A 27 -1.74 4.91 4.85
C GLU A 27 -3.04 4.38 5.43
N GLY A 28 -3.22 3.07 5.40
CA GLY A 28 -4.42 2.48 5.93
C GLY A 28 -4.57 1.03 5.50
N GLU A 29 -5.81 0.60 5.45
CA GLU A 29 -6.10 -0.77 5.07
C GLU A 29 -6.55 -0.85 3.63
N TYR A 30 -6.08 -1.90 2.96
CA TYR A 30 -6.42 -2.20 1.59
C TYR A 30 -7.25 -3.46 1.55
N LEU A 31 -8.14 -3.56 0.58
CA LEU A 31 -8.93 -4.75 0.36
C LEU A 31 -8.81 -5.11 -1.11
N TYR A 32 -7.86 -6.04 -1.39
CA TYR A 32 -7.59 -6.53 -2.74
C TYR A 32 -7.30 -5.42 -3.75
N GLY A 33 -6.49 -4.53 -3.31
CA GLY A 33 -6.11 -3.44 -4.18
C GLY A 33 -6.66 -2.14 -3.71
#